data_7c177326d98e4b5daeba726a3c14558a
#
_entry.id   7c177326d98e4b5daeba726a3c14558a
#
_cell.length_a   1.000
_cell.length_b   1.000
_cell.length_c   1.000
_cell.angle_alpha   90.00
_cell.angle_beta   90.00
_cell.angle_gamma   90.00
#
_symmetry.space_group_name_H-M   'P 1'
#
loop_
_entity.id
_entity.type
_entity.pdbx_description
1 polymer ?
#
loop_
_entity_poly.entity_id
_entity_poly.type
_entity_poly.pdbx_seq_one_letter_code
_entity_poly.pdbx_strand_id
1 'polypeptide(L)'
;MIEKLLDEASRLTPTAFAAIGIFLAFWLVSSLVRKLLRSIGARAEPGKEDVFNLLGQIARVTLLITGFITALGTLGVNVTAMVAGLGLTGFALGFALKDALSNLLAGIFLLIYRPFKRGDQIKVEEFSGTVIGIDLRYTTLQETGQKILIPNSVLFTSAITLNETEKQEIRPVPAVQTPGSETPDPDRASPGT
;
A
#
# COMPACT_ATOMS: atom_id res chain seq x y z
N MET A 1 50.76 21.28 31.54
CA MET A 1 49.29 21.43 31.64
C MET A 1 48.73 22.19 30.44
N ILE A 2 49.33 23.33 30.08
CA ILE A 2 48.86 24.15 28.93
C ILE A 2 49.07 23.44 27.59
N GLU A 3 50.19 22.73 27.38
CA GLU A 3 50.42 21.97 26.14
C GLU A 3 49.41 20.83 25.91
N LYS A 4 48.97 20.13 26.97
CA LYS A 4 47.91 19.11 26.87
C LYS A 4 46.58 19.73 26.48
N LEU A 5 46.24 20.90 27.03
CA LEU A 5 45.00 21.62 26.68
C LEU A 5 45.04 22.14 25.24
N LEU A 6 46.21 22.57 24.76
CA LEU A 6 46.38 23.02 23.37
C LEU A 6 46.31 21.85 22.38
N ASP A 7 46.87 20.67 22.71
CA ASP A 7 46.82 19.47 21.88
C ASP A 7 45.38 18.92 21.84
N GLU A 8 44.68 18.94 22.96
CA GLU A 8 43.26 18.52 23.05
C GLU A 8 42.35 19.51 22.31
N ALA A 9 42.57 20.80 22.42
CA ALA A 9 41.84 21.81 21.65
C ALA A 9 42.10 21.70 20.14
N SER A 10 43.35 21.40 19.73
CA SER A 10 43.66 21.22 18.29
C SER A 10 43.01 19.99 17.66
N ARG A 11 42.74 18.95 18.43
CA ARG A 11 42.00 17.75 18.00
C ARG A 11 40.50 17.95 18.00
N LEU A 12 39.96 18.73 18.96
CA LEU A 12 38.53 19.00 19.06
C LEU A 12 38.03 19.99 17.99
N THR A 13 38.92 20.90 17.55
CA THR A 13 38.56 21.92 16.57
C THR A 13 38.04 21.33 15.22
N PRO A 14 38.76 20.42 14.55
CA PRO A 14 38.28 19.85 13.27
C PRO A 14 37.04 19.00 13.43
N THR A 15 36.91 18.25 14.55
CA THR A 15 35.72 17.44 14.82
C THR A 15 34.47 18.28 15.11
N ALA A 16 34.67 19.42 15.82
CA ALA A 16 33.60 20.37 16.07
C ALA A 16 33.08 21.01 14.76
N PHE A 17 33.99 21.43 13.87
CA PHE A 17 33.58 21.93 12.55
C PHE A 17 32.90 20.89 11.72
N ALA A 18 33.33 19.63 11.74
CA ALA A 18 32.67 18.52 11.06
C ALA A 18 31.28 18.26 11.63
N ALA A 19 31.10 18.24 12.94
CA ALA A 19 29.82 18.05 13.59
C ALA A 19 28.82 19.17 13.25
N ILE A 20 29.26 20.41 13.28
CA ILE A 20 28.46 21.56 12.88
C ILE A 20 28.08 21.45 11.40
N GLY A 21 29.03 21.12 10.53
CA GLY A 21 28.79 20.92 9.11
C GLY A 21 27.75 19.84 8.84
N ILE A 22 27.84 18.70 9.54
CA ILE A 22 26.85 17.60 9.46
C ILE A 22 25.47 18.09 9.92
N PHE A 23 25.37 18.74 11.06
CA PHE A 23 24.11 19.24 11.57
C PHE A 23 23.47 20.26 10.61
N LEU A 24 24.26 21.18 10.07
CA LEU A 24 23.80 22.17 9.07
C LEU A 24 23.36 21.49 7.78
N ALA A 25 24.04 20.44 7.33
CA ALA A 25 23.62 19.66 6.16
C ALA A 25 22.25 19.02 6.39
N PHE A 26 22.04 18.36 7.52
CA PHE A 26 20.74 17.79 7.88
C PHE A 26 19.63 18.85 8.03
N TRP A 27 19.99 20.01 8.62
CA TRP A 27 19.06 21.14 8.73
C TRP A 27 18.65 21.68 7.36
N LEU A 28 19.61 21.83 6.43
CA LEU A 28 19.35 22.28 5.06
C LEU A 28 18.47 21.25 4.32
N VAL A 29 18.81 19.97 4.38
CA VAL A 29 18.02 18.89 3.78
C VAL A 29 16.60 18.86 4.36
N SER A 30 16.45 18.98 5.68
CA SER A 30 15.14 19.00 6.34
C SER A 30 14.27 20.19 5.88
N SER A 31 14.92 21.36 5.69
CA SER A 31 14.23 22.55 5.20
C SER A 31 13.80 22.39 3.74
N LEU A 32 14.66 21.77 2.92
CA LEU A 32 14.37 21.50 1.52
C LEU A 32 13.20 20.51 1.37
N VAL A 33 13.26 19.38 2.11
CA VAL A 33 12.18 18.37 2.12
C VAL A 33 10.85 18.98 2.56
N ARG A 34 10.85 19.77 3.63
CA ARG A 34 9.64 20.47 4.09
C ARG A 34 9.10 21.43 3.04
N LYS A 35 9.98 22.20 2.37
CA LYS A 35 9.58 23.14 1.31
C LYS A 35 8.99 22.38 0.11
N LEU A 36 9.60 21.25 -0.25
CA LEU A 36 9.15 20.41 -1.36
C LEU A 36 7.74 19.84 -1.07
N LEU A 37 7.56 19.23 0.11
CA LEU A 37 6.27 18.66 0.52
C LEU A 37 5.16 19.73 0.59
N ARG A 38 5.47 20.95 1.09
CA ARG A 38 4.53 22.07 1.04
C ARG A 38 4.18 22.47 -0.39
N SER A 39 5.16 22.53 -1.27
CA SER A 39 4.93 22.90 -2.67
C SER A 39 4.03 21.89 -3.40
N ILE A 40 4.17 20.60 -3.06
CA ILE A 40 3.31 19.54 -3.59
C ILE A 40 1.90 19.67 -2.98
N GLY A 41 1.80 19.90 -1.66
CA GLY A 41 0.52 20.08 -0.98
C GLY A 41 -0.28 21.27 -1.51
N ALA A 42 0.39 22.37 -1.80
CA ALA A 42 -0.26 23.58 -2.36
C ALA A 42 -0.86 23.37 -3.78
N ARG A 43 -0.44 22.31 -4.49
CA ARG A 43 -0.99 21.91 -5.80
C ARG A 43 -1.99 20.77 -5.72
N ALA A 44 -2.19 20.20 -4.55
CA ALA A 44 -3.13 19.12 -4.31
C ALA A 44 -4.56 19.65 -4.17
N GLU A 45 -5.53 18.75 -4.24
CA GLU A 45 -6.94 19.10 -4.03
C GLU A 45 -7.18 19.69 -2.63
N PRO A 46 -8.17 20.59 -2.49
CA PRO A 46 -8.55 21.17 -1.19
C PRO A 46 -8.75 20.10 -0.12
N GLY A 47 -8.13 20.28 1.05
CA GLY A 47 -8.16 19.34 2.16
C GLY A 47 -6.97 18.37 2.24
N LYS A 48 -6.14 18.24 1.19
CA LYS A 48 -4.91 17.44 1.22
C LYS A 48 -3.68 18.23 1.69
N GLU A 49 -3.75 19.54 1.73
CA GLU A 49 -2.65 20.43 2.16
C GLU A 49 -2.17 20.10 3.58
N ASP A 50 -3.10 19.83 4.49
CA ASP A 50 -2.79 19.53 5.89
C ASP A 50 -2.00 18.23 6.04
N VAL A 51 -2.30 17.22 5.21
CA VAL A 51 -1.57 15.95 5.19
C VAL A 51 -0.11 16.17 4.76
N PHE A 52 0.12 16.93 3.68
CA PHE A 52 1.47 17.25 3.22
C PHE A 52 2.25 18.12 4.20
N ASN A 53 1.57 19.07 4.87
CA ASN A 53 2.17 19.87 5.93
C ASN A 53 2.59 19.01 7.13
N LEU A 54 1.73 18.07 7.56
CA LEU A 54 2.03 17.13 8.64
C LEU A 54 3.23 16.22 8.27
N LEU A 55 3.21 15.62 7.07
CA LEU A 55 4.32 14.82 6.57
C LEU A 55 5.63 15.60 6.51
N GLY A 56 5.58 16.86 6.07
CA GLY A 56 6.74 17.75 6.05
C GLY A 56 7.27 18.06 7.44
N GLN A 57 6.39 18.18 8.44
CA GLN A 57 6.79 18.39 9.82
C GLN A 57 7.42 17.14 10.44
N ILE A 58 6.82 15.97 10.22
CA ILE A 58 7.36 14.68 10.68
C ILE A 58 8.75 14.45 10.06
N ALA A 59 8.89 14.59 8.74
CA ALA A 59 10.16 14.42 8.04
C ALA A 59 11.24 15.38 8.58
N ARG A 60 10.87 16.65 8.84
CA ARG A 60 11.78 17.64 9.41
C ARG A 60 12.28 17.21 10.79
N VAL A 61 11.37 16.83 11.69
CA VAL A 61 11.74 16.44 13.07
C VAL A 61 12.64 15.20 13.04
N THR A 62 12.30 14.19 12.24
CA THR A 62 13.11 12.98 12.08
C THR A 62 14.52 13.30 11.58
N LEU A 63 14.64 14.11 10.53
CA LEU A 63 15.95 14.52 9.98
C LEU A 63 16.77 15.33 10.99
N LEU A 64 16.15 16.23 11.75
CA LEU A 64 16.86 17.01 12.77
C LEU A 64 17.35 16.15 13.93
N ILE A 65 16.54 15.19 14.41
CA ILE A 65 16.94 14.24 15.45
C ILE A 65 18.12 13.39 14.94
N THR A 66 18.03 12.84 13.74
CA THR A 66 19.09 12.03 13.12
C THR A 66 20.37 12.86 12.97
N GLY A 67 20.27 14.07 12.43
CA GLY A 67 21.42 14.99 12.27
C GLY A 67 22.06 15.36 13.60
N PHE A 68 21.27 15.59 14.64
CA PHE A 68 21.76 15.90 15.98
C PHE A 68 22.53 14.71 16.60
N ILE A 69 21.97 13.51 16.52
CA ILE A 69 22.64 12.29 17.03
C ILE A 69 23.94 12.03 16.26
N THR A 70 23.92 12.20 14.93
CA THR A 70 25.13 12.03 14.09
C THR A 70 26.21 13.06 14.45
N ALA A 71 25.83 14.31 14.65
CA ALA A 71 26.73 15.36 15.06
C ALA A 71 27.34 15.07 16.44
N LEU A 72 26.58 14.62 17.43
CA LEU A 72 27.08 14.20 18.73
C LEU A 72 28.06 13.02 18.63
N GLY A 73 27.74 12.03 17.79
CA GLY A 73 28.64 10.90 17.53
C GLY A 73 29.98 11.35 16.93
N THR A 74 29.97 12.35 16.03
CA THR A 74 31.20 12.93 15.45
C THR A 74 32.06 13.64 16.49
N LEU A 75 31.43 14.21 17.53
CA LEU A 75 32.14 14.81 18.67
C LEU A 75 32.72 13.77 19.64
N GLY A 76 32.52 12.47 19.39
CA GLY A 76 32.98 11.40 20.26
C GLY A 76 32.04 11.08 21.42
N VAL A 77 30.84 11.67 21.45
CA VAL A 77 29.80 11.34 22.44
C VAL A 77 29.25 9.94 22.16
N ASN A 78 29.13 9.11 23.19
CA ASN A 78 28.53 7.80 23.07
C ASN A 78 27.00 7.92 22.84
N VAL A 79 26.58 7.79 21.60
CA VAL A 79 25.16 7.89 21.20
C VAL A 79 24.43 6.54 21.20
N THR A 80 25.08 5.47 21.64
CA THR A 80 24.51 4.09 21.58
C THR A 80 23.15 4.00 22.25
N ALA A 81 23.00 4.57 23.44
CA ALA A 81 21.73 4.56 24.15
C ALA A 81 20.63 5.38 23.42
N MET A 82 21.01 6.50 22.78
CA MET A 82 20.09 7.33 22.00
C MET A 82 19.61 6.58 20.74
N VAL A 83 20.54 5.93 20.04
CA VAL A 83 20.21 5.12 18.85
C VAL A 83 19.35 3.92 19.23
N ALA A 84 19.66 3.24 20.33
CA ALA A 84 18.86 2.13 20.84
C ALA A 84 17.42 2.59 21.20
N GLY A 85 17.31 3.72 21.91
CA GLY A 85 16.01 4.31 22.26
C GLY A 85 15.19 4.72 21.02
N LEU A 86 15.85 5.30 20.02
CA LEU A 86 15.21 5.66 18.75
C LEU A 86 14.75 4.42 18.00
N GLY A 87 15.55 3.34 17.99
CA GLY A 87 15.20 2.06 17.41
C GLY A 87 13.98 1.43 18.07
N LEU A 88 13.93 1.42 19.41
CA LEU A 88 12.78 0.94 20.18
C LEU A 88 11.53 1.77 19.91
N THR A 89 11.66 3.09 19.85
CA THR A 89 10.55 4.00 19.52
C THR A 89 10.04 3.74 18.09
N GLY A 90 10.95 3.56 17.13
CA GLY A 90 10.62 3.21 15.75
C GLY A 90 9.91 1.87 15.64
N PHE A 91 10.35 0.87 16.39
CA PHE A 91 9.70 -0.44 16.47
C PHE A 91 8.27 -0.31 17.03
N ALA A 92 8.08 0.39 18.15
CA ALA A 92 6.77 0.60 18.75
C ALA A 92 5.81 1.32 17.79
N LEU A 93 6.31 2.36 17.10
CA LEU A 93 5.54 3.11 16.12
C LEU A 93 5.20 2.26 14.89
N GLY A 94 6.15 1.47 14.39
CA GLY A 94 5.92 0.54 13.29
C GLY A 94 4.85 -0.51 13.63
N PHE A 95 4.87 -1.01 14.85
CA PHE A 95 3.87 -1.95 15.32
C PHE A 95 2.49 -1.30 15.45
N ALA A 96 2.42 -0.07 15.94
CA ALA A 96 1.18 0.70 16.01
C ALA A 96 0.58 1.01 14.64
N LEU A 97 1.42 1.15 13.60
CA LEU A 97 0.99 1.44 12.21
C LEU A 97 0.82 0.18 11.34
N LYS A 98 1.03 -1.01 11.90
CA LYS A 98 1.01 -2.30 11.16
C LYS A 98 -0.24 -2.45 10.30
N ASP A 99 -1.43 -2.22 10.87
CA ASP A 99 -2.69 -2.44 10.16
C ASP A 99 -2.92 -1.42 9.04
N ALA A 100 -2.50 -0.18 9.25
CA ALA A 100 -2.55 0.85 8.22
C ALA A 100 -1.64 0.49 7.04
N LEU A 101 -0.42 0.04 7.32
CA LEU A 101 0.54 -0.39 6.31
C LEU A 101 0.08 -1.66 5.58
N SER A 102 -0.48 -2.62 6.31
CA SER A 102 -1.06 -3.84 5.72
C SER A 102 -2.16 -3.52 4.70
N ASN A 103 -3.09 -2.62 5.04
CA ASN A 103 -4.15 -2.21 4.14
C ASN A 103 -3.62 -1.47 2.91
N LEU A 104 -2.62 -0.61 3.08
CA LEU A 104 -1.98 0.12 1.99
C LEU A 104 -1.31 -0.85 1.01
N LEU A 105 -0.50 -1.79 1.51
CA LEU A 105 0.18 -2.79 0.68
C LEU A 105 -0.83 -3.70 -0.03
N ALA A 106 -1.86 -4.16 0.68
CA ALA A 106 -2.93 -4.95 0.09
C ALA A 106 -3.63 -4.18 -1.03
N GLY A 107 -3.95 -2.90 -0.83
CA GLY A 107 -4.54 -2.04 -1.86
C GLY A 107 -3.66 -1.91 -3.10
N ILE A 108 -2.34 -1.71 -2.92
CA ILE A 108 -1.38 -1.67 -4.01
C ILE A 108 -1.35 -3.00 -4.77
N PHE A 109 -1.32 -4.14 -4.07
CA PHE A 109 -1.33 -5.46 -4.70
C PHE A 109 -2.63 -5.73 -5.45
N LEU A 110 -3.78 -5.36 -4.90
CA LEU A 110 -5.08 -5.47 -5.59
C LEU A 110 -5.09 -4.66 -6.89
N LEU A 111 -4.49 -3.46 -6.91
CA LEU A 111 -4.39 -2.61 -8.09
C LEU A 111 -3.41 -3.16 -9.14
N ILE A 112 -2.34 -3.86 -8.71
CA ILE A 112 -1.33 -4.46 -9.61
C ILE A 112 -1.84 -5.78 -10.19
N TYR A 113 -2.23 -6.72 -9.33
CA TYR A 113 -2.63 -8.07 -9.74
C TYR A 113 -4.05 -8.14 -10.29
N ARG A 114 -4.93 -7.22 -9.87
CA ARG A 114 -6.32 -7.11 -10.32
C ARG A 114 -7.07 -8.43 -10.33
N PRO A 115 -7.15 -9.14 -9.20
CA PRO A 115 -7.89 -10.41 -9.13
C PRO A 115 -9.38 -10.21 -9.47
N PHE A 116 -9.91 -9.02 -9.27
CA PHE A 116 -11.24 -8.57 -9.67
C PHE A 116 -11.17 -7.10 -10.14
N LYS A 117 -12.19 -6.64 -10.84
CA LYS A 117 -12.30 -5.31 -11.42
C LYS A 117 -13.55 -4.59 -10.90
N ARG A 118 -13.62 -3.27 -11.13
CA ARG A 118 -14.86 -2.53 -10.93
C ARG A 118 -15.95 -3.11 -11.84
N GLY A 119 -17.12 -3.36 -11.26
CA GLY A 119 -18.26 -4.00 -11.91
C GLY A 119 -18.38 -5.49 -11.65
N ASP A 120 -17.33 -6.15 -11.16
CA ASP A 120 -17.41 -7.57 -10.80
C ASP A 120 -18.23 -7.75 -9.52
N GLN A 121 -19.00 -8.83 -9.47
CA GLN A 121 -19.72 -9.24 -8.28
C GLN A 121 -18.85 -10.20 -7.48
N ILE A 122 -18.50 -9.80 -6.27
CA ILE A 122 -17.65 -10.59 -5.38
C ILE A 122 -18.36 -10.91 -4.06
N LYS A 123 -17.97 -12.04 -3.47
CA LYS A 123 -18.34 -12.40 -2.11
C LYS A 123 -17.07 -12.65 -1.31
N VAL A 124 -16.97 -11.99 -0.16
CA VAL A 124 -15.85 -12.10 0.79
C VAL A 124 -16.46 -12.26 2.18
N GLU A 125 -16.13 -13.38 2.84
CA GLU A 125 -16.72 -13.73 4.13
C GLU A 125 -18.26 -13.70 4.08
N GLU A 126 -18.87 -12.83 4.88
CA GLU A 126 -20.35 -12.66 4.92
C GLU A 126 -20.84 -11.54 3.98
N PHE A 127 -19.95 -10.77 3.38
CA PHE A 127 -20.29 -9.64 2.54
C PHE A 127 -20.30 -10.01 1.06
N SER A 128 -21.32 -9.59 0.34
CA SER A 128 -21.43 -9.74 -1.11
C SER A 128 -21.80 -8.41 -1.76
N GLY A 129 -21.45 -8.23 -3.03
CA GLY A 129 -21.82 -7.02 -3.75
C GLY A 129 -20.97 -6.76 -4.98
N THR A 130 -21.37 -5.73 -5.72
CA THR A 130 -20.63 -5.27 -6.90
C THR A 130 -19.55 -4.29 -6.51
N VAL A 131 -18.34 -4.51 -6.99
CA VAL A 131 -17.18 -3.61 -6.75
C VAL A 131 -17.41 -2.28 -7.47
N ILE A 132 -17.58 -1.19 -6.70
CA ILE A 132 -17.75 0.16 -7.27
C ILE A 132 -16.48 1.00 -7.17
N GLY A 133 -15.56 0.67 -6.26
CA GLY A 133 -14.30 1.40 -6.07
C GLY A 133 -13.25 0.57 -5.36
N ILE A 134 -12.00 0.80 -5.72
CA ILE A 134 -10.82 0.23 -5.05
C ILE A 134 -9.92 1.41 -4.71
N ASP A 135 -9.79 1.70 -3.42
CA ASP A 135 -8.93 2.76 -2.89
C ASP A 135 -7.71 2.15 -2.19
N LEU A 136 -6.78 2.97 -1.73
CA LEU A 136 -5.56 2.49 -1.06
C LEU A 136 -5.83 1.72 0.24
N ARG A 137 -6.93 2.00 0.94
CA ARG A 137 -7.25 1.39 2.24
C ARG A 137 -8.47 0.47 2.18
N TYR A 138 -9.48 0.83 1.37
CA TYR A 138 -10.76 0.13 1.30
C TYR A 138 -11.13 -0.19 -0.14
N THR A 139 -11.79 -1.31 -0.31
CA THR A 139 -12.58 -1.61 -1.50
C THR A 139 -14.06 -1.41 -1.16
N THR A 140 -14.77 -0.68 -1.99
CA THR A 140 -16.19 -0.38 -1.78
C THR A 140 -17.05 -1.30 -2.63
N LEU A 141 -17.92 -2.04 -1.96
CA LEU A 141 -18.97 -2.85 -2.62
C LEU A 141 -20.32 -2.13 -2.54
N GLN A 142 -21.16 -2.37 -3.53
CA GLN A 142 -22.56 -1.93 -3.58
C GLN A 142 -23.46 -3.16 -3.51
N GLU A 143 -24.33 -3.21 -2.49
CA GLU A 143 -25.34 -4.25 -2.33
C GLU A 143 -26.67 -3.60 -1.93
N THR A 144 -27.74 -3.89 -2.68
CA THR A 144 -29.13 -3.49 -2.38
C THR A 144 -29.28 -2.06 -1.82
N GLY A 145 -28.61 -1.08 -2.46
CA GLY A 145 -28.66 0.33 -2.04
C GLY A 145 -27.68 0.71 -0.91
N GLN A 146 -26.97 -0.23 -0.34
CA GLN A 146 -25.95 0.00 0.71
C GLN A 146 -24.55 -0.06 0.13
N LYS A 147 -23.65 0.75 0.72
CA LYS A 147 -22.22 0.72 0.41
C LYS A 147 -21.48 0.02 1.56
N ILE A 148 -20.77 -1.03 1.22
CA ILE A 148 -19.96 -1.79 2.17
C ILE A 148 -18.49 -1.46 1.90
N LEU A 149 -17.78 -0.95 2.90
CA LEU A 149 -16.36 -0.66 2.82
C LEU A 149 -15.59 -1.80 3.48
N ILE A 150 -14.88 -2.57 2.66
CA ILE A 150 -14.06 -3.69 3.15
C ILE A 150 -12.61 -3.26 3.17
N PRO A 151 -11.89 -3.39 4.32
CA PRO A 151 -10.46 -3.14 4.37
C PRO A 151 -9.70 -4.01 3.38
N ASN A 152 -8.76 -3.44 2.63
CA ASN A 152 -8.03 -4.18 1.59
C ASN A 152 -7.24 -5.36 2.15
N SER A 153 -6.77 -5.28 3.41
CA SER A 153 -6.08 -6.40 4.07
C SER A 153 -6.98 -7.64 4.21
N VAL A 154 -8.28 -7.47 4.44
CA VAL A 154 -9.25 -8.57 4.50
C VAL A 154 -9.37 -9.24 3.13
N LEU A 155 -9.53 -8.44 2.07
CA LEU A 155 -9.60 -8.94 0.70
C LEU A 155 -8.33 -9.67 0.25
N PHE A 156 -7.18 -9.29 0.79
CA PHE A 156 -5.91 -9.91 0.44
C PHE A 156 -5.66 -11.22 1.20
N THR A 157 -6.24 -11.37 2.39
CA THR A 157 -6.01 -12.53 3.26
C THR A 157 -7.16 -13.55 3.26
N SER A 158 -8.37 -13.14 2.88
CA SER A 158 -9.55 -14.00 2.85
C SER A 158 -9.79 -14.59 1.45
N ALA A 159 -10.50 -15.71 1.38
CA ALA A 159 -10.95 -16.27 0.12
C ALA A 159 -12.02 -15.37 -0.52
N ILE A 160 -11.86 -15.07 -1.79
CA ILE A 160 -12.80 -14.27 -2.57
C ILE A 160 -13.49 -15.18 -3.57
N THR A 161 -14.82 -15.20 -3.54
CA THR A 161 -15.62 -15.85 -4.59
C THR A 161 -15.99 -14.80 -5.63
N LEU A 162 -15.59 -15.01 -6.87
CA LEU A 162 -16.01 -14.20 -8.00
C LEU A 162 -17.26 -14.87 -8.58
N ASN A 163 -18.37 -14.18 -8.50
CA ASN A 163 -19.51 -14.53 -9.33
C ASN A 163 -19.23 -13.89 -10.70
N GLU A 164 -18.62 -14.64 -11.60
CA GLU A 164 -18.64 -14.28 -12.99
C GLU A 164 -20.11 -14.25 -13.39
N THR A 165 -20.66 -13.04 -13.47
CA THR A 165 -21.96 -12.86 -14.15
C THR A 165 -21.70 -13.37 -15.55
N GLU A 166 -22.17 -14.58 -15.78
CA GLU A 166 -22.10 -15.35 -16.98
C GLU A 166 -22.29 -14.42 -18.17
N LYS A 167 -21.21 -14.10 -18.88
CA LYS A 167 -21.30 -14.02 -20.31
C LYS A 167 -21.70 -15.43 -20.74
N GLN A 168 -22.95 -15.77 -20.51
CA GLN A 168 -23.60 -16.84 -21.21
C GLN A 168 -23.58 -16.46 -22.69
N GLU A 169 -22.45 -16.69 -23.29
CA GLU A 169 -22.39 -17.05 -24.68
C GLU A 169 -23.34 -18.26 -24.78
N ILE A 170 -24.57 -17.98 -25.24
CA ILE A 170 -25.56 -18.99 -25.59
C ILE A 170 -24.84 -19.93 -26.54
N ARG A 171 -24.18 -20.98 -26.00
CA ARG A 171 -23.81 -22.14 -26.82
C ARG A 171 -25.15 -22.67 -27.30
N PRO A 172 -25.41 -22.63 -28.63
CA PRO A 172 -26.60 -23.25 -29.15
C PRO A 172 -26.58 -24.71 -28.69
N VAL A 173 -27.59 -25.09 -27.92
CA VAL A 173 -27.82 -26.48 -27.53
C VAL A 173 -27.70 -27.28 -28.80
N PRO A 174 -26.79 -28.27 -28.93
CA PRO A 174 -26.76 -29.10 -30.12
C PRO A 174 -28.12 -29.72 -30.23
N ALA A 175 -28.76 -29.53 -31.42
CA ALA A 175 -30.08 -30.05 -31.68
C ALA A 175 -30.09 -31.53 -31.27
N VAL A 176 -31.01 -31.87 -30.35
CA VAL A 176 -31.30 -33.25 -29.98
C VAL A 176 -31.68 -33.94 -31.28
N GLN A 177 -30.75 -34.76 -31.79
CA GLN A 177 -31.10 -35.67 -32.86
C GLN A 177 -32.14 -36.62 -32.30
N THR A 178 -33.37 -36.43 -32.70
CA THR A 178 -34.48 -37.36 -32.45
C THR A 178 -34.10 -38.67 -33.12
N PRO A 179 -33.89 -39.76 -32.39
CA PRO A 179 -33.70 -41.05 -33.01
C PRO A 179 -35.06 -41.52 -33.59
N GLY A 180 -35.14 -41.75 -34.87
CA GLY A 180 -36.22 -42.51 -35.48
C GLY A 180 -37.23 -41.72 -36.30
N SER A 181 -36.81 -41.31 -37.48
CA SER A 181 -37.72 -41.41 -38.66
C SER A 181 -37.09 -42.46 -39.59
N GLU A 182 -37.27 -43.68 -39.19
CA GLU A 182 -37.09 -44.81 -40.06
C GLU A 182 -38.18 -44.67 -41.14
N THR A 183 -37.81 -44.30 -42.35
CA THR A 183 -38.67 -44.36 -43.53
C THR A 183 -38.96 -45.83 -43.79
N PRO A 184 -40.26 -46.22 -43.93
CA PRO A 184 -40.59 -47.59 -44.25
C PRO A 184 -40.02 -47.94 -45.63
N ASP A 185 -39.23 -49.00 -45.67
CA ASP A 185 -38.72 -49.61 -46.89
C ASP A 185 -39.88 -50.11 -47.74
N PRO A 186 -40.06 -49.55 -48.98
CA PRO A 186 -41.21 -49.95 -49.83
C PRO A 186 -41.02 -51.31 -50.50
N ASP A 187 -39.93 -52.04 -50.21
CA ASP A 187 -39.61 -53.26 -50.95
C ASP A 187 -39.93 -54.61 -50.21
N ARG A 188 -40.73 -54.51 -49.12
CA ARG A 188 -41.16 -55.72 -48.39
C ARG A 188 -42.63 -56.09 -48.64
N ALA A 189 -43.08 -55.87 -49.86
CA ALA A 189 -44.33 -56.47 -50.34
C ALA A 189 -44.04 -57.40 -51.50
N SER A 190 -43.81 -58.65 -51.16
CA SER A 190 -43.84 -59.72 -52.15
C SER A 190 -44.50 -60.99 -51.65
N PRO A 191 -45.24 -61.64 -52.52
CA PRO A 191 -46.27 -62.51 -52.16
C PRO A 191 -45.90 -63.97 -52.21
N GLY A 192 -46.67 -64.72 -51.56
CA GLY A 192 -46.50 -66.17 -51.63
C GLY A 192 -47.71 -66.89 -51.10
N THR A 193 -48.53 -67.11 -52.02
CA THR A 193 -49.48 -68.21 -52.24
C THR A 193 -50.09 -68.91 -51.03
#